data_cedd3c29e0d20c2392cd34888fc4b328
#
_entry.id   cedd3c29e0d20c2392cd34888fc4b328
#
_cell.length_a   1.000
_cell.length_b   1.000
_cell.length_c   1.000
_cell.angle_alpha   90.00
_cell.angle_beta   90.00
_cell.angle_gamma   90.00
#
_symmetry.space_group_name_H-M   'P 1'
#
loop_
_entity.id
_entity.type
_entity.pdbx_description
1 polymer ?
#
loop_
_entity_poly.entity_id
_entity_poly.type
_entity_poly.pdbx_seq_one_letter_code
_entity_poly.pdbx_strand_id
1 'polypeptide(L)'
;MELNSTEKHVETITTHETHVLSNTKSVDELYQGRVSSTTSGSEENIATLEENDNKKLTFTTKREWFEFSLLIVGIVLAMFMMSLNSTVVAPAMSIIATELNALESQTWIATAYLVALNSFQPLSGRFSDIFGRKSVFIFGIVLFFAGSLINALSTNIDMLIAGRTIQGFGGGGVMSMTFIIVTDIAPVHLLPRFQSMLAVVYGLASVVGPLLGGAFVDHATWHWDFWLNVILAAIAFIIMVFYLKEPKEKTQTSFMSKIKRVDWLGTLFSTSFIVCLLLALNWGSPYGWGSAHSIGPFVAAGVSLIALIYIEGWVAHDPLLPARVLLNPPVTIVYGYMMCLGLTFIGTLYFGPVYYQSVFGADSTQSGLRLIPFMVCLIGGSVGGGFLIRKFPSIKYYIMIGAASNLLGYGLFYTVSETSSWGQQAGYLSFCGLAFGLSQQNSILTVQAIVEHRDMAIATSCINFFMMLASSIGIAIYQTLYQIFLKQEFAKLPLEILAGAQSYGALSNFLFIRKMPLELQRPVITAYSDAIHKVFILPIAAAALGFILTLFFRNVRYGVKPDEKRDEELSLDEKNVTL
;
A
#
# COMPACT_ATOMS: atom_id res chain seq x y z
N MET A 1 27.44 85.11 12.37
CA MET A 1 28.03 83.92 11.70
C MET A 1 27.36 82.65 12.21
N GLU A 2 26.05 82.71 12.53
CA GLU A 2 25.28 81.61 13.14
C GLU A 2 23.90 81.35 12.47
N LEU A 3 23.68 81.91 11.27
CA LEU A 3 22.42 81.73 10.55
C LEU A 3 22.51 80.79 9.34
N ASN A 4 23.71 80.25 9.06
CA ASN A 4 23.94 79.40 7.89
C ASN A 4 24.01 77.88 8.21
N SER A 5 23.86 77.47 9.48
CA SER A 5 23.91 76.07 9.90
C SER A 5 22.51 75.43 10.04
N THR A 6 21.46 76.25 10.19
CA THR A 6 20.08 75.77 10.34
C THR A 6 19.38 75.47 9.00
N GLU A 7 19.71 76.21 7.94
CA GLU A 7 19.15 75.93 6.61
C GLU A 7 19.69 74.64 5.98
N LYS A 8 20.97 74.31 6.20
CA LYS A 8 21.52 73.03 5.72
C LYS A 8 20.99 71.79 6.46
N HIS A 9 20.52 71.95 7.69
CA HIS A 9 19.92 70.83 8.44
C HIS A 9 18.46 70.58 8.07
N VAL A 10 17.73 71.60 7.63
CA VAL A 10 16.33 71.46 7.15
C VAL A 10 16.28 70.86 5.74
N GLU A 11 17.21 71.22 4.84
CA GLU A 11 17.28 70.59 3.49
C GLU A 11 17.70 69.11 3.57
N THR A 12 18.55 68.70 4.53
CA THR A 12 18.96 67.29 4.70
C THR A 12 17.85 66.43 5.27
N ILE A 13 16.98 66.98 6.13
CA ILE A 13 15.84 66.27 6.70
C ILE A 13 14.72 66.10 5.66
N THR A 14 14.46 67.12 4.83
CA THR A 14 13.45 67.02 3.76
C THR A 14 13.85 66.06 2.64
N THR A 15 15.14 65.97 2.31
CA THR A 15 15.63 64.97 1.34
C THR A 15 15.61 63.53 1.88
N HIS A 16 15.77 63.35 3.21
CA HIS A 16 15.67 62.01 3.80
C HIS A 16 14.22 61.51 3.91
N GLU A 17 13.25 62.38 4.22
CA GLU A 17 11.83 62.00 4.26
C GLU A 17 11.27 61.73 2.86
N THR A 18 11.69 62.46 1.82
CA THR A 18 11.27 62.14 0.42
C THR A 18 11.87 60.84 -0.09
N HIS A 19 13.06 60.40 0.36
CA HIS A 19 13.64 59.10 0.00
C HIS A 19 12.99 57.93 0.76
N VAL A 20 12.53 58.13 2.00
CA VAL A 20 11.80 57.11 2.76
C VAL A 20 10.39 56.92 2.22
N LEU A 21 9.71 58.00 1.80
CA LEU A 21 8.39 57.91 1.19
C LEU A 21 8.42 57.31 -0.25
N SER A 22 9.51 57.46 -1.02
CA SER A 22 9.67 56.79 -2.30
C SER A 22 9.93 55.29 -2.18
N ASN A 23 10.60 54.84 -1.12
CA ASN A 23 10.81 53.41 -0.84
C ASN A 23 9.56 52.70 -0.27
N THR A 24 8.63 53.41 0.39
CA THR A 24 7.36 52.82 0.81
C THR A 24 6.42 52.56 -0.38
N LYS A 25 6.45 53.41 -1.44
CA LYS A 25 5.69 53.11 -2.68
C LYS A 25 6.19 51.88 -3.40
N SER A 26 7.49 51.63 -3.42
CA SER A 26 8.06 50.40 -4.03
C SER A 26 7.76 49.12 -3.24
N VAL A 27 7.56 49.22 -1.92
CA VAL A 27 7.19 48.08 -1.06
C VAL A 27 5.71 47.72 -1.25
N ASP A 28 4.83 48.71 -1.40
CA ASP A 28 3.41 48.47 -1.69
C ASP A 28 3.20 47.89 -3.12
N GLU A 29 3.97 48.32 -4.10
CA GLU A 29 3.94 47.72 -5.46
C GLU A 29 4.49 46.30 -5.46
N LEU A 30 5.51 45.96 -4.65
CA LEU A 30 6.02 44.62 -4.46
C LEU A 30 5.03 43.73 -3.70
N TYR A 31 4.27 44.31 -2.75
CA TYR A 31 3.23 43.60 -2.03
C TYR A 31 2.00 43.33 -2.89
N GLN A 32 1.56 44.32 -3.67
CA GLN A 32 0.47 44.13 -4.64
C GLN A 32 0.86 43.20 -5.79
N GLY A 33 2.08 43.27 -6.32
CA GLY A 33 2.59 42.33 -7.31
C GLY A 33 2.72 40.89 -6.77
N ARG A 34 3.00 40.71 -5.48
CA ARG A 34 3.06 39.39 -4.83
C ARG A 34 1.67 38.85 -4.49
N VAL A 35 0.74 39.69 -4.12
CA VAL A 35 -0.66 39.32 -3.87
C VAL A 35 -1.36 38.97 -5.19
N SER A 36 -1.12 39.71 -6.26
CA SER A 36 -1.70 39.38 -7.58
C SER A 36 -1.10 38.13 -8.22
N SER A 37 0.19 37.81 -7.99
CA SER A 37 0.79 36.57 -8.50
C SER A 37 0.40 35.33 -7.66
N THR A 38 0.06 35.48 -6.37
CA THR A 38 -0.47 34.40 -5.54
C THR A 38 -1.96 34.17 -5.77
N THR A 39 -2.74 35.23 -6.06
CA THR A 39 -4.17 35.09 -6.39
C THR A 39 -4.39 34.53 -7.80
N SER A 40 -3.60 34.89 -8.80
CA SER A 40 -3.76 34.31 -10.14
C SER A 40 -3.43 32.83 -10.19
N GLY A 41 -2.43 32.35 -9.43
CA GLY A 41 -2.12 30.91 -9.31
C GLY A 41 -3.17 30.13 -8.52
N SER A 42 -3.86 30.77 -7.58
CA SER A 42 -4.96 30.15 -6.83
C SER A 42 -6.27 30.16 -7.62
N GLU A 43 -6.55 31.19 -8.38
CA GLU A 43 -7.73 31.28 -9.25
C GLU A 43 -7.64 30.32 -10.45
N GLU A 44 -6.46 30.13 -11.05
CA GLU A 44 -6.25 29.17 -12.12
C GLU A 44 -6.34 27.71 -11.61
N ASN A 45 -5.89 27.44 -10.39
CA ASN A 45 -6.11 26.15 -9.73
C ASN A 45 -7.56 25.93 -9.30
N ILE A 46 -8.28 26.96 -8.88
CA ILE A 46 -9.70 26.88 -8.52
C ILE A 46 -10.53 26.67 -9.80
N ALA A 47 -10.23 27.40 -10.88
CA ALA A 47 -10.91 27.23 -12.17
C ALA A 47 -10.69 25.83 -12.76
N THR A 48 -9.50 25.25 -12.64
CA THR A 48 -9.23 23.86 -13.08
C THR A 48 -9.90 22.81 -12.19
N LEU A 49 -10.08 23.07 -10.90
CA LEU A 49 -10.84 22.23 -10.00
C LEU A 49 -12.36 22.35 -10.28
N GLU A 50 -12.86 23.55 -10.55
CA GLU A 50 -14.26 23.77 -10.95
C GLU A 50 -14.57 23.20 -12.33
N GLU A 51 -13.66 23.27 -13.28
CA GLU A 51 -13.80 22.63 -14.58
C GLU A 51 -13.79 21.10 -14.49
N ASN A 52 -13.03 20.52 -13.58
CA ASN A 52 -13.08 19.09 -13.29
C ASN A 52 -14.31 18.67 -12.46
N ASP A 53 -14.79 19.50 -11.54
CA ASP A 53 -15.99 19.22 -10.74
C ASP A 53 -17.28 19.34 -11.59
N ASN A 54 -17.27 20.24 -12.60
CA ASN A 54 -18.34 20.34 -13.59
C ASN A 54 -18.27 19.33 -14.73
N LYS A 55 -17.20 18.57 -14.84
CA LYS A 55 -17.16 17.40 -15.73
C LYS A 55 -18.08 16.31 -15.17
N LYS A 56 -19.39 16.54 -15.27
CA LYS A 56 -20.36 15.44 -15.28
C LYS A 56 -19.83 14.45 -16.31
N LEU A 57 -19.76 13.15 -15.98
CA LEU A 57 -19.61 12.09 -16.97
C LEU A 57 -20.86 12.13 -17.89
N THR A 58 -20.97 13.18 -18.69
CA THR A 58 -22.01 13.32 -19.70
C THR A 58 -21.47 12.64 -20.94
N PHE A 59 -21.76 11.35 -21.03
CA PHE A 59 -21.53 10.65 -22.29
C PHE A 59 -22.58 11.13 -23.28
N THR A 60 -22.16 11.91 -24.25
CA THR A 60 -23.03 12.41 -25.33
C THR A 60 -23.33 11.29 -26.34
N THR A 61 -22.47 10.27 -26.41
CA THR A 61 -22.57 9.20 -27.37
C THR A 61 -22.46 7.82 -26.69
N LYS A 62 -23.22 6.81 -27.17
CA LYS A 62 -23.10 5.40 -26.72
C LYS A 62 -21.66 4.87 -26.87
N ARG A 63 -20.92 5.37 -27.84
CA ARG A 63 -19.53 5.03 -28.08
C ARG A 63 -18.62 5.52 -26.95
N GLU A 64 -18.77 6.75 -26.48
CA GLU A 64 -17.98 7.29 -25.36
C GLU A 64 -18.23 6.50 -24.07
N TRP A 65 -19.49 6.14 -23.81
CA TRP A 65 -19.85 5.28 -22.68
C TRP A 65 -19.18 3.92 -22.77
N PHE A 66 -19.14 3.31 -23.98
CA PHE A 66 -18.50 2.02 -24.21
C PHE A 66 -16.98 2.10 -24.05
N GLU A 67 -16.32 3.13 -24.61
CA GLU A 67 -14.88 3.36 -24.47
C GLU A 67 -14.49 3.54 -22.99
N PHE A 68 -15.26 4.31 -22.23
CA PHE A 68 -15.04 4.49 -20.80
C PHE A 68 -15.25 3.20 -20.01
N SER A 69 -16.30 2.44 -20.31
CA SER A 69 -16.56 1.17 -19.64
C SER A 69 -15.42 0.17 -19.89
N LEU A 70 -14.89 0.09 -21.12
CA LEU A 70 -13.75 -0.75 -21.44
C LEU A 70 -12.48 -0.30 -20.71
N LEU A 71 -12.25 1.01 -20.58
CA LEU A 71 -11.13 1.55 -19.79
C LEU A 71 -11.23 1.08 -18.34
N ILE A 72 -12.39 1.20 -17.72
CA ILE A 72 -12.62 0.72 -16.35
C ILE A 72 -12.40 -0.79 -16.23
N VAL A 73 -12.90 -1.57 -17.18
CA VAL A 73 -12.66 -3.03 -17.23
C VAL A 73 -11.17 -3.33 -17.32
N GLY A 74 -10.40 -2.60 -18.13
CA GLY A 74 -8.94 -2.76 -18.23
C GLY A 74 -8.22 -2.47 -16.92
N ILE A 75 -8.61 -1.42 -16.21
CA ILE A 75 -8.06 -1.05 -14.89
C ILE A 75 -8.41 -2.13 -13.85
N VAL A 76 -9.66 -2.57 -13.80
CA VAL A 76 -10.13 -3.64 -12.91
C VAL A 76 -9.38 -4.94 -13.17
N LEU A 77 -9.21 -5.31 -14.43
CA LEU A 77 -8.51 -6.52 -14.83
C LEU A 77 -7.02 -6.47 -14.43
N ALA A 78 -6.37 -5.31 -14.60
CA ALA A 78 -4.99 -5.11 -14.18
C ALA A 78 -4.84 -5.22 -12.66
N MET A 79 -5.77 -4.66 -11.89
CA MET A 79 -5.80 -4.78 -10.43
C MET A 79 -6.07 -6.22 -9.99
N PHE A 80 -7.01 -6.90 -10.65
CA PHE A 80 -7.36 -8.29 -10.37
C PHE A 80 -6.16 -9.22 -10.58
N MET A 81 -5.48 -9.15 -11.74
CA MET A 81 -4.34 -10.01 -12.04
C MET A 81 -3.19 -9.81 -11.03
N MET A 82 -2.89 -8.55 -10.65
CA MET A 82 -1.84 -8.24 -9.70
C MET A 82 -2.16 -8.78 -8.30
N SER A 83 -3.38 -8.58 -7.84
CA SER A 83 -3.84 -9.09 -6.54
C SER A 83 -3.90 -10.62 -6.51
N LEU A 84 -4.43 -11.24 -7.57
CA LEU A 84 -4.48 -12.68 -7.74
C LEU A 84 -3.08 -13.30 -7.66
N ASN A 85 -2.11 -12.73 -8.39
CA ASN A 85 -0.73 -13.20 -8.41
C ASN A 85 -0.04 -13.18 -7.03
N SER A 86 -0.45 -12.27 -6.15
CA SER A 86 0.10 -12.19 -4.80
C SER A 86 -0.31 -13.38 -3.91
N THR A 87 -1.37 -14.07 -4.24
CA THR A 87 -1.98 -15.12 -3.40
C THR A 87 -2.08 -16.49 -4.05
N VAL A 88 -2.16 -16.57 -5.39
CA VAL A 88 -2.34 -17.82 -6.16
C VAL A 88 -1.18 -18.80 -5.97
N VAL A 89 0.04 -18.29 -5.82
CA VAL A 89 1.26 -19.12 -5.71
C VAL A 89 1.41 -19.72 -4.30
N ALA A 90 0.73 -19.20 -3.28
CA ALA A 90 0.93 -19.63 -1.90
C ALA A 90 0.70 -21.15 -1.67
N PRO A 91 -0.39 -21.78 -2.14
CA PRO A 91 -0.59 -23.22 -2.00
C PRO A 91 0.38 -24.05 -2.88
N ALA A 92 0.88 -23.50 -3.98
CA ALA A 92 1.76 -24.18 -4.93
C ALA A 92 3.24 -24.19 -4.50
N MET A 93 3.67 -23.27 -3.63
CA MET A 93 5.09 -23.04 -3.31
C MET A 93 5.88 -24.30 -2.94
N SER A 94 5.33 -25.15 -2.07
CA SER A 94 6.01 -26.37 -1.61
C SER A 94 6.13 -27.40 -2.75
N ILE A 95 5.15 -27.48 -3.63
CA ILE A 95 5.11 -28.41 -4.76
C ILE A 95 6.12 -27.94 -5.82
N ILE A 96 6.11 -26.64 -6.15
CA ILE A 96 7.09 -26.03 -7.05
C ILE A 96 8.52 -26.30 -6.55
N ALA A 97 8.78 -26.01 -5.28
CA ALA A 97 10.11 -26.20 -4.69
C ALA A 97 10.54 -27.68 -4.70
N THR A 98 9.61 -28.61 -4.55
CA THR A 98 9.89 -30.06 -4.61
C THR A 98 10.17 -30.51 -6.04
N GLU A 99 9.37 -30.11 -7.01
CA GLU A 99 9.55 -30.47 -8.43
C GLU A 99 10.86 -29.90 -9.00
N LEU A 100 11.22 -28.67 -8.61
CA LEU A 100 12.46 -28.02 -9.04
C LEU A 100 13.69 -28.43 -8.18
N ASN A 101 13.54 -29.38 -7.24
CA ASN A 101 14.59 -29.81 -6.30
C ASN A 101 15.27 -28.66 -5.54
N ALA A 102 14.50 -27.67 -5.10
CA ALA A 102 14.98 -26.40 -4.55
C ALA A 102 14.23 -26.00 -3.26
N LEU A 103 13.99 -26.94 -2.33
CA LEU A 103 13.27 -26.71 -1.08
C LEU A 103 13.88 -25.60 -0.22
N GLU A 104 15.22 -25.44 -0.23
CA GLU A 104 15.91 -24.37 0.49
C GLU A 104 15.59 -22.98 -0.08
N SER A 105 15.24 -22.90 -1.34
CA SER A 105 14.91 -21.66 -2.06
C SER A 105 13.40 -21.39 -2.13
N GLN A 106 12.57 -22.19 -1.49
CA GLN A 106 11.11 -22.08 -1.55
C GLN A 106 10.60 -20.68 -1.21
N THR A 107 11.15 -20.04 -0.18
CA THR A 107 10.75 -18.69 0.24
C THR A 107 11.02 -17.63 -0.83
N TRP A 108 12.02 -17.83 -1.67
CA TRP A 108 12.35 -16.91 -2.75
C TRP A 108 11.28 -16.79 -3.83
N ILE A 109 10.45 -17.83 -4.01
CA ILE A 109 9.34 -17.80 -4.97
C ILE A 109 8.37 -16.64 -4.65
N ALA A 110 8.09 -16.39 -3.38
CA ALA A 110 7.24 -15.27 -2.96
C ALA A 110 8.04 -13.98 -2.73
N THR A 111 9.20 -14.08 -2.06
CA THR A 111 10.01 -12.93 -1.64
C THR A 111 10.53 -12.12 -2.81
N ALA A 112 11.04 -12.76 -3.87
CA ALA A 112 11.55 -12.06 -5.05
C ALA A 112 10.49 -11.13 -5.68
N TYR A 113 9.26 -11.61 -5.78
CA TYR A 113 8.14 -10.80 -6.26
C TYR A 113 7.84 -9.61 -5.34
N LEU A 114 7.73 -9.84 -4.03
CA LEU A 114 7.38 -8.78 -3.06
C LEU A 114 8.49 -7.71 -2.95
N VAL A 115 9.75 -8.12 -2.96
CA VAL A 115 10.90 -7.20 -2.93
C VAL A 115 10.88 -6.29 -4.15
N ALA A 116 10.73 -6.86 -5.35
CA ALA A 116 10.68 -6.11 -6.60
C ALA A 116 9.45 -5.19 -6.66
N LEU A 117 8.28 -5.67 -6.23
CA LEU A 117 7.04 -4.91 -6.15
C LEU A 117 7.19 -3.68 -5.27
N ASN A 118 7.68 -3.86 -4.04
CA ASN A 118 7.87 -2.76 -3.08
C ASN A 118 8.92 -1.75 -3.58
N SER A 119 9.95 -2.22 -4.27
CA SER A 119 11.01 -1.35 -4.79
C SER A 119 10.51 -0.41 -5.89
N PHE A 120 9.56 -0.84 -6.72
CA PHE A 120 9.07 -0.05 -7.84
C PHE A 120 7.87 0.84 -7.51
N GLN A 121 7.13 0.54 -6.45
CA GLN A 121 5.93 1.31 -6.07
C GLN A 121 6.18 2.82 -5.91
N PRO A 122 7.13 3.29 -5.08
CA PRO A 122 7.36 4.72 -4.91
C PRO A 122 7.88 5.39 -6.19
N LEU A 123 8.66 4.65 -7.00
CA LEU A 123 9.21 5.14 -8.25
C LEU A 123 8.13 5.39 -9.30
N SER A 124 7.12 4.53 -9.35
CA SER A 124 6.06 4.57 -10.37
C SER A 124 5.26 5.87 -10.35
N GLY A 125 5.01 6.45 -9.16
CA GLY A 125 4.36 7.75 -9.02
C GLY A 125 5.15 8.85 -9.71
N ARG A 126 6.45 8.96 -9.39
CA ARG A 126 7.33 9.97 -9.98
C ARG A 126 7.58 9.76 -11.48
N PHE A 127 7.80 8.51 -11.88
CA PHE A 127 7.95 8.19 -13.29
C PHE A 127 6.70 8.55 -14.10
N SER A 128 5.52 8.39 -13.52
CA SER A 128 4.28 8.75 -14.18
C SER A 128 4.11 10.26 -14.39
N ASP A 129 4.69 11.09 -13.52
CA ASP A 129 4.72 12.55 -13.69
C ASP A 129 5.71 12.98 -14.79
N ILE A 130 6.79 12.21 -15.00
CA ILE A 130 7.84 12.51 -15.98
C ILE A 130 7.50 11.95 -17.37
N PHE A 131 7.10 10.68 -17.44
CA PHE A 131 6.90 9.94 -18.70
C PHE A 131 5.45 9.85 -19.15
N GLY A 132 4.51 10.28 -18.31
CA GLY A 132 3.07 10.18 -18.53
C GLY A 132 2.45 8.91 -17.92
N ARG A 133 1.16 9.00 -17.58
CA ARG A 133 0.41 7.94 -16.89
C ARG A 133 0.32 6.66 -17.71
N LYS A 134 -0.05 6.82 -19.00
CA LYS A 134 -0.22 5.70 -19.93
C LYS A 134 1.08 4.93 -20.13
N SER A 135 2.18 5.65 -20.37
CA SER A 135 3.48 5.03 -20.66
C SER A 135 3.97 4.15 -19.50
N VAL A 136 3.89 4.65 -18.26
CA VAL A 136 4.33 3.91 -17.07
C VAL A 136 3.41 2.72 -16.78
N PHE A 137 2.09 2.89 -16.96
CA PHE A 137 1.15 1.80 -16.76
C PHE A 137 1.34 0.66 -17.76
N ILE A 138 1.48 0.99 -19.05
CA ILE A 138 1.74 -0.01 -20.11
C ILE A 138 3.08 -0.69 -19.86
N PHE A 139 4.13 0.04 -19.49
CA PHE A 139 5.42 -0.53 -19.14
C PHE A 139 5.30 -1.53 -17.98
N GLY A 140 4.53 -1.20 -16.93
CA GLY A 140 4.23 -2.10 -15.82
C GLY A 140 3.54 -3.40 -16.28
N ILE A 141 2.52 -3.28 -17.14
CA ILE A 141 1.80 -4.46 -17.69
C ILE A 141 2.75 -5.33 -18.55
N VAL A 142 3.62 -4.72 -19.37
CA VAL A 142 4.59 -5.44 -20.20
C VAL A 142 5.60 -6.21 -19.35
N LEU A 143 6.15 -5.60 -18.30
CA LEU A 143 7.03 -6.29 -17.36
C LEU A 143 6.32 -7.42 -16.64
N PHE A 144 5.08 -7.18 -16.19
CA PHE A 144 4.28 -8.22 -15.54
C PHE A 144 3.99 -9.41 -16.47
N PHE A 145 3.64 -9.12 -17.71
CA PHE A 145 3.43 -10.13 -18.77
C PHE A 145 4.71 -10.93 -19.03
N ALA A 146 5.84 -10.25 -19.25
CA ALA A 146 7.12 -10.89 -19.53
C ALA A 146 7.58 -11.78 -18.35
N GLY A 147 7.48 -11.27 -17.12
CA GLY A 147 7.80 -12.04 -15.92
C GLY A 147 6.86 -13.24 -15.73
N SER A 148 5.56 -13.08 -15.99
CA SER A 148 4.58 -14.18 -15.95
C SER A 148 4.89 -15.25 -17.00
N LEU A 149 5.28 -14.85 -18.21
CA LEU A 149 5.67 -15.78 -19.28
C LEU A 149 6.94 -16.56 -18.93
N ILE A 150 7.97 -15.89 -18.37
CA ILE A 150 9.18 -16.55 -17.89
C ILE A 150 8.83 -17.57 -16.80
N ASN A 151 7.97 -17.21 -15.84
CA ASN A 151 7.53 -18.10 -14.78
C ASN A 151 6.75 -19.31 -15.33
N ALA A 152 5.85 -19.08 -16.29
CA ALA A 152 5.06 -20.14 -16.91
C ALA A 152 5.91 -21.14 -17.73
N LEU A 153 7.08 -20.73 -18.19
CA LEU A 153 8.03 -21.55 -18.95
C LEU A 153 9.22 -22.01 -18.12
N SER A 154 9.25 -21.72 -16.81
CA SER A 154 10.40 -22.00 -15.97
C SER A 154 10.61 -23.51 -15.77
N THR A 155 11.87 -23.94 -15.93
CA THR A 155 12.32 -25.33 -15.75
C THR A 155 13.27 -25.49 -14.57
N ASN A 156 13.69 -24.41 -13.96
CA ASN A 156 14.55 -24.39 -12.78
C ASN A 156 14.19 -23.20 -11.88
N ILE A 157 14.67 -23.27 -10.64
CA ILE A 157 14.33 -22.29 -9.60
C ILE A 157 14.88 -20.89 -9.90
N ASP A 158 16.09 -20.79 -10.51
CA ASP A 158 16.72 -19.51 -10.81
C ASP A 158 15.93 -18.72 -11.87
N MET A 159 15.46 -19.43 -12.90
CA MET A 159 14.57 -18.86 -13.93
C MET A 159 13.25 -18.39 -13.33
N LEU A 160 12.68 -19.17 -12.40
CA LEU A 160 11.45 -18.80 -11.70
C LEU A 160 11.68 -17.53 -10.83
N ILE A 161 12.75 -17.47 -10.05
CA ILE A 161 13.09 -16.31 -9.22
C ILE A 161 13.32 -15.06 -10.09
N ALA A 162 14.06 -15.19 -11.20
CA ALA A 162 14.25 -14.09 -12.14
C ALA A 162 12.92 -13.58 -12.73
N GLY A 163 12.07 -14.52 -13.19
CA GLY A 163 10.73 -14.19 -13.69
C GLY A 163 9.84 -13.53 -12.62
N ARG A 164 9.88 -14.01 -11.37
CA ARG A 164 9.18 -13.41 -10.23
C ARG A 164 9.66 -11.99 -9.93
N THR A 165 10.96 -11.75 -10.05
CA THR A 165 11.53 -10.39 -9.88
C THR A 165 11.02 -9.44 -10.95
N ILE A 166 11.07 -9.83 -12.23
CA ILE A 166 10.55 -9.02 -13.34
C ILE A 166 9.05 -8.77 -13.20
N GLN A 167 8.29 -9.81 -12.85
CA GLN A 167 6.86 -9.73 -12.59
C GLN A 167 6.53 -8.79 -11.43
N GLY A 168 7.35 -8.80 -10.37
CA GLY A 168 7.22 -7.92 -9.22
C GLY A 168 7.38 -6.44 -9.58
N PHE A 169 8.40 -6.08 -10.36
CA PHE A 169 8.56 -4.71 -10.86
C PHE A 169 7.33 -4.26 -11.64
N GLY A 170 6.81 -5.13 -12.54
CA GLY A 170 5.57 -4.85 -13.26
C GLY A 170 4.38 -4.65 -12.33
N GLY A 171 4.21 -5.54 -11.35
CA GLY A 171 3.12 -5.49 -10.36
C GLY A 171 3.11 -4.23 -9.51
N GLY A 172 4.29 -3.75 -9.06
CA GLY A 172 4.42 -2.51 -8.31
C GLY A 172 3.98 -1.29 -9.12
N GLY A 173 4.37 -1.24 -10.40
CA GLY A 173 3.93 -0.19 -11.33
C GLY A 173 2.42 -0.23 -11.58
N VAL A 174 1.88 -1.40 -11.88
CA VAL A 174 0.43 -1.59 -12.13
C VAL A 174 -0.39 -1.19 -10.93
N MET A 175 -0.01 -1.61 -9.72
CA MET A 175 -0.75 -1.28 -8.50
C MET A 175 -0.85 0.22 -8.28
N SER A 176 0.28 0.93 -8.27
CA SER A 176 0.29 2.37 -8.04
C SER A 176 -0.46 3.12 -9.14
N MET A 177 -0.20 2.76 -10.40
CA MET A 177 -0.84 3.42 -11.55
C MET A 177 -2.35 3.22 -11.58
N THR A 178 -2.86 2.08 -11.14
CA THR A 178 -4.31 1.82 -11.04
C THR A 178 -5.00 2.88 -10.18
N PHE A 179 -4.47 3.17 -8.99
CA PHE A 179 -5.04 4.19 -8.10
C PHE A 179 -4.87 5.61 -8.66
N ILE A 180 -3.70 5.92 -9.25
CA ILE A 180 -3.43 7.24 -9.82
C ILE A 180 -4.35 7.53 -11.01
N ILE A 181 -4.44 6.59 -11.97
CA ILE A 181 -5.28 6.77 -13.16
C ILE A 181 -6.76 6.91 -12.77
N VAL A 182 -7.25 6.11 -11.82
CA VAL A 182 -8.62 6.25 -11.33
C VAL A 182 -8.85 7.64 -10.73
N THR A 183 -7.89 8.20 -10.01
CA THR A 183 -7.98 9.55 -9.46
C THR A 183 -8.03 10.62 -10.56
N ASP A 184 -7.26 10.42 -11.64
CA ASP A 184 -7.19 11.37 -12.76
C ASP A 184 -8.45 11.34 -13.65
N ILE A 185 -9.09 10.17 -13.82
CA ILE A 185 -10.25 10.01 -14.73
C ILE A 185 -11.61 10.14 -14.03
N ALA A 186 -11.68 9.85 -12.72
CA ALA A 186 -12.93 9.85 -11.99
C ALA A 186 -13.29 11.28 -11.53
N PRO A 187 -14.53 11.75 -11.77
CA PRO A 187 -15.02 12.97 -11.14
C PRO A 187 -14.91 12.87 -9.62
N VAL A 188 -14.56 13.97 -8.96
CA VAL A 188 -14.34 14.00 -7.51
C VAL A 188 -15.49 13.35 -6.74
N HIS A 189 -16.75 13.67 -7.11
CA HIS A 189 -17.94 13.11 -6.45
C HIS A 189 -18.16 11.60 -6.66
N LEU A 190 -17.49 10.95 -7.63
CA LEU A 190 -17.55 9.50 -7.87
C LEU A 190 -16.29 8.75 -7.42
N LEU A 191 -15.21 9.47 -7.11
CA LEU A 191 -13.92 8.89 -6.73
C LEU A 191 -14.00 7.83 -5.63
N PRO A 192 -14.79 8.02 -4.52
CA PRO A 192 -14.95 6.98 -3.50
C PRO A 192 -15.55 5.69 -4.04
N ARG A 193 -16.45 5.77 -5.02
CA ARG A 193 -17.07 4.58 -5.63
C ARG A 193 -16.07 3.80 -6.47
N PHE A 194 -15.26 4.49 -7.28
CA PHE A 194 -14.24 3.83 -8.08
C PHE A 194 -13.14 3.21 -7.22
N GLN A 195 -12.74 3.89 -6.17
CA GLN A 195 -11.78 3.33 -5.22
C GLN A 195 -12.35 2.15 -4.42
N SER A 196 -13.64 2.20 -4.03
CA SER A 196 -14.34 1.05 -3.44
C SER A 196 -14.36 -0.15 -4.38
N MET A 197 -14.60 0.09 -5.67
CA MET A 197 -14.56 -0.96 -6.68
C MET A 197 -13.17 -1.64 -6.75
N LEU A 198 -12.09 -0.87 -6.70
CA LEU A 198 -10.73 -1.42 -6.66
C LEU A 198 -10.49 -2.26 -5.40
N ALA A 199 -10.97 -1.81 -4.24
CA ALA A 199 -10.85 -2.56 -2.99
C ALA A 199 -11.64 -3.88 -3.04
N VAL A 200 -12.84 -3.87 -3.65
CA VAL A 200 -13.64 -5.09 -3.88
C VAL A 200 -12.89 -6.07 -4.78
N VAL A 201 -12.32 -5.58 -5.88
CA VAL A 201 -11.55 -6.40 -6.82
C VAL A 201 -10.33 -7.01 -6.15
N TYR A 202 -9.59 -6.21 -5.36
CA TYR A 202 -8.45 -6.67 -4.58
C TYR A 202 -8.85 -7.78 -3.60
N GLY A 203 -9.91 -7.55 -2.82
CA GLY A 203 -10.43 -8.53 -1.87
C GLY A 203 -10.89 -9.83 -2.54
N LEU A 204 -11.66 -9.73 -3.64
CA LEU A 204 -12.12 -10.88 -4.40
C LEU A 204 -10.95 -11.71 -4.95
N ALA A 205 -9.97 -11.06 -5.55
CA ALA A 205 -8.79 -11.72 -6.11
C ALA A 205 -7.97 -12.44 -5.00
N SER A 206 -7.91 -11.85 -3.81
CA SER A 206 -7.19 -12.44 -2.67
C SER A 206 -7.81 -13.76 -2.18
N VAL A 207 -9.13 -13.96 -2.37
CA VAL A 207 -9.82 -15.24 -2.06
C VAL A 207 -9.72 -16.21 -3.21
N VAL A 208 -9.97 -15.72 -4.43
CA VAL A 208 -9.97 -16.56 -5.65
C VAL A 208 -8.57 -17.12 -5.90
N GLY A 209 -7.51 -16.38 -5.52
CA GLY A 209 -6.12 -16.81 -5.72
C GLY A 209 -5.80 -18.16 -5.13
N PRO A 210 -5.88 -18.37 -3.83
CA PRO A 210 -5.58 -19.68 -3.23
C PRO A 210 -6.48 -20.81 -3.73
N LEU A 211 -7.74 -20.52 -4.06
CA LEU A 211 -8.66 -21.52 -4.60
C LEU A 211 -8.23 -21.98 -5.99
N LEU A 212 -7.87 -21.04 -6.88
CA LEU A 212 -7.38 -21.38 -8.22
C LEU A 212 -6.00 -22.05 -8.16
N GLY A 213 -5.08 -21.52 -7.33
CA GLY A 213 -3.75 -22.10 -7.16
C GLY A 213 -3.81 -23.53 -6.64
N GLY A 214 -4.65 -23.81 -5.64
CA GLY A 214 -4.91 -25.18 -5.18
C GLY A 214 -5.49 -26.06 -6.28
N ALA A 215 -6.51 -25.58 -6.99
CA ALA A 215 -7.15 -26.35 -8.06
C ALA A 215 -6.18 -26.65 -9.23
N PHE A 216 -5.31 -25.72 -9.60
CA PHE A 216 -4.31 -25.95 -10.64
C PHE A 216 -3.26 -26.97 -10.23
N VAL A 217 -2.83 -26.93 -8.97
CA VAL A 217 -1.91 -27.93 -8.42
C VAL A 217 -2.54 -29.31 -8.36
N ASP A 218 -3.81 -29.41 -7.93
CA ASP A 218 -4.49 -30.69 -7.73
C ASP A 218 -4.94 -31.34 -9.05
N HIS A 219 -5.31 -30.54 -10.07
CA HIS A 219 -5.96 -31.04 -11.29
C HIS A 219 -5.22 -30.74 -12.60
N ALA A 220 -4.15 -29.90 -12.55
CA ALA A 220 -3.37 -29.55 -13.74
C ALA A 220 -1.87 -29.52 -13.42
N THR A 221 -1.23 -28.36 -13.56
CA THR A 221 0.16 -28.11 -13.16
C THR A 221 0.26 -26.69 -12.59
N TRP A 222 1.19 -26.45 -11.67
CA TRP A 222 1.43 -25.14 -11.08
C TRP A 222 1.80 -24.05 -12.12
N HIS A 223 2.26 -24.41 -13.31
CA HIS A 223 2.52 -23.46 -14.41
C HIS A 223 1.28 -22.67 -14.80
N TRP A 224 0.06 -23.22 -14.58
CA TRP A 224 -1.19 -22.53 -14.85
C TRP A 224 -1.44 -21.31 -13.96
N ASP A 225 -0.83 -21.25 -12.78
CA ASP A 225 -0.83 -20.05 -11.94
C ASP A 225 -0.25 -18.83 -12.67
N PHE A 226 0.74 -19.08 -13.53
CA PHE A 226 1.41 -18.05 -14.32
C PHE A 226 0.80 -17.87 -15.70
N TRP A 227 0.35 -18.94 -16.37
CA TRP A 227 -0.35 -18.84 -17.66
C TRP A 227 -1.63 -18.00 -17.55
N LEU A 228 -2.40 -18.14 -16.48
CA LEU A 228 -3.56 -17.31 -16.22
C LEU A 228 -3.17 -15.81 -16.17
N ASN A 229 -2.08 -15.48 -15.51
CA ASN A 229 -1.57 -14.11 -15.45
C ASN A 229 -1.11 -13.60 -16.82
N VAL A 230 -0.51 -14.43 -17.67
CA VAL A 230 -0.15 -14.09 -19.05
C VAL A 230 -1.39 -13.70 -19.86
N ILE A 231 -2.46 -14.50 -19.78
CA ILE A 231 -3.72 -14.24 -20.49
C ILE A 231 -4.35 -12.93 -20.01
N LEU A 232 -4.48 -12.75 -18.70
CA LEU A 232 -5.07 -11.53 -18.10
C LEU A 232 -4.27 -10.28 -18.45
N ALA A 233 -2.93 -10.36 -18.39
CA ALA A 233 -2.04 -9.26 -18.75
C ALA A 233 -2.15 -8.89 -20.24
N ALA A 234 -2.25 -9.87 -21.13
CA ALA A 234 -2.44 -9.63 -22.56
C ALA A 234 -3.75 -8.89 -22.85
N ILE A 235 -4.85 -9.31 -22.22
CA ILE A 235 -6.16 -8.65 -22.37
C ILE A 235 -6.10 -7.22 -21.82
N ALA A 236 -5.55 -7.04 -20.60
CA ALA A 236 -5.38 -5.73 -19.99
C ALA A 236 -4.52 -4.81 -20.87
N PHE A 237 -3.40 -5.32 -21.41
CA PHE A 237 -2.52 -4.58 -22.31
C PHE A 237 -3.26 -4.05 -23.53
N ILE A 238 -4.00 -4.93 -24.24
CA ILE A 238 -4.77 -4.55 -25.44
C ILE A 238 -5.76 -3.44 -25.09
N ILE A 239 -6.55 -3.61 -24.02
CA ILE A 239 -7.53 -2.62 -23.60
C ILE A 239 -6.85 -1.29 -23.30
N MET A 240 -5.77 -1.31 -22.51
CA MET A 240 -5.13 -0.07 -22.06
C MET A 240 -4.39 0.68 -23.19
N VAL A 241 -3.80 -0.03 -24.13
CA VAL A 241 -3.16 0.60 -25.31
C VAL A 241 -4.17 1.39 -26.14
N PHE A 242 -5.37 0.83 -26.37
CA PHE A 242 -6.36 1.47 -27.24
C PHE A 242 -7.25 2.47 -26.53
N TYR A 243 -7.62 2.25 -25.27
CA TYR A 243 -8.65 3.05 -24.59
C TYR A 243 -8.10 4.04 -23.56
N LEU A 244 -6.89 3.82 -23.00
CA LEU A 244 -6.28 4.82 -22.13
C LEU A 244 -5.71 5.96 -22.98
N LYS A 245 -6.38 7.11 -22.95
CA LYS A 245 -5.97 8.32 -23.66
C LYS A 245 -5.18 9.21 -22.68
N GLU A 246 -4.02 9.65 -23.11
CA GLU A 246 -3.21 10.61 -22.37
C GLU A 246 -3.59 12.04 -22.79
N PRO A 247 -3.74 12.98 -21.84
CA PRO A 247 -3.89 14.39 -22.18
C PRO A 247 -2.66 14.83 -23.00
N LYS A 248 -2.89 15.51 -24.13
CA LYS A 248 -1.77 16.02 -24.94
C LYS A 248 -0.98 17.03 -24.10
N GLU A 249 0.26 16.71 -23.76
CA GLU A 249 1.18 17.68 -23.15
C GLU A 249 1.31 18.90 -24.06
N LYS A 250 1.04 20.09 -23.54
CA LYS A 250 1.20 21.37 -24.27
C LYS A 250 2.66 21.63 -24.66
N THR A 251 3.62 21.01 -24.01
CA THR A 251 5.06 21.15 -24.25
C THR A 251 5.67 19.80 -24.61
N GLN A 252 6.09 19.60 -25.86
CA GLN A 252 6.82 18.40 -26.28
C GLN A 252 8.25 18.45 -25.72
N THR A 253 8.45 17.94 -24.50
CA THR A 253 9.79 17.76 -23.96
C THR A 253 10.43 16.53 -24.59
N SER A 254 11.69 16.66 -25.06
CA SER A 254 12.45 15.54 -25.63
C SER A 254 12.58 14.40 -24.61
N PHE A 255 12.52 13.16 -25.09
CA PHE A 255 12.73 11.96 -24.25
C PHE A 255 14.03 12.02 -23.43
N MET A 256 15.11 12.54 -24.02
CA MET A 256 16.38 12.73 -23.32
C MET A 256 16.27 13.76 -22.17
N SER A 257 15.46 14.81 -22.35
CA SER A 257 15.17 15.76 -21.26
C SER A 257 14.39 15.12 -20.12
N LYS A 258 13.45 14.22 -20.43
CA LYS A 258 12.69 13.46 -19.43
C LYS A 258 13.60 12.53 -18.63
N ILE A 259 14.53 11.82 -19.27
CA ILE A 259 15.52 10.95 -18.60
C ILE A 259 16.44 11.73 -17.65
N LYS A 260 16.86 12.94 -18.02
CA LYS A 260 17.71 13.80 -17.18
C LYS A 260 16.97 14.33 -15.92
N ARG A 261 15.65 14.36 -15.92
CA ARG A 261 14.83 14.75 -14.76
C ARG A 261 14.67 13.63 -13.73
N VAL A 262 14.99 12.39 -14.11
CA VAL A 262 14.92 11.25 -13.18
C VAL A 262 16.05 11.37 -12.17
N ASP A 263 15.71 11.30 -10.90
CA ASP A 263 16.68 11.16 -9.82
C ASP A 263 17.21 9.71 -9.77
N TRP A 264 18.28 9.47 -10.53
CA TRP A 264 18.92 8.15 -10.60
C TRP A 264 19.58 7.72 -9.30
N LEU A 265 20.14 8.68 -8.54
CA LEU A 265 20.77 8.40 -7.26
C LEU A 265 19.72 8.05 -6.21
N GLY A 266 18.68 8.87 -6.09
CA GLY A 266 17.54 8.57 -5.22
C GLY A 266 16.88 7.23 -5.57
N THR A 267 16.71 6.94 -6.88
CA THR A 267 16.20 5.64 -7.36
C THR A 267 17.09 4.48 -6.91
N LEU A 268 18.40 4.59 -7.08
CA LEU A 268 19.36 3.55 -6.72
C LEU A 268 19.34 3.28 -5.20
N PHE A 269 19.45 4.33 -4.38
CA PHE A 269 19.51 4.16 -2.93
C PHE A 269 18.16 3.79 -2.31
N SER A 270 17.04 4.27 -2.85
CA SER A 270 15.70 3.83 -2.45
C SER A 270 15.49 2.35 -2.73
N THR A 271 15.80 1.90 -3.95
CA THR A 271 15.72 0.49 -4.32
C THR A 271 16.67 -0.37 -3.47
N SER A 272 17.92 0.06 -3.31
CA SER A 272 18.91 -0.65 -2.49
C SER A 272 18.45 -0.78 -1.03
N PHE A 273 17.92 0.30 -0.44
CA PHE A 273 17.37 0.27 0.91
C PHE A 273 16.28 -0.79 1.06
N ILE A 274 15.27 -0.77 0.17
CA ILE A 274 14.14 -1.70 0.23
C ILE A 274 14.60 -3.14 0.03
N VAL A 275 15.42 -3.38 -1.00
CA VAL A 275 15.95 -4.71 -1.32
C VAL A 275 16.77 -5.25 -0.15
N CYS A 276 17.73 -4.49 0.34
CA CYS A 276 18.60 -4.94 1.43
C CYS A 276 17.82 -5.14 2.74
N LEU A 277 16.85 -4.27 3.06
CA LEU A 277 16.01 -4.42 4.23
C LEU A 277 15.19 -5.71 4.18
N LEU A 278 14.51 -5.96 3.06
CA LEU A 278 13.67 -7.14 2.92
C LEU A 278 14.50 -8.43 2.82
N LEU A 279 15.69 -8.40 2.21
CA LEU A 279 16.62 -9.52 2.22
C LEU A 279 17.09 -9.85 3.64
N ALA A 280 17.51 -8.85 4.40
CA ALA A 280 17.97 -9.02 5.78
C ALA A 280 16.89 -9.69 6.64
N LEU A 281 15.65 -9.21 6.51
CA LEU A 281 14.50 -9.76 7.23
C LEU A 281 14.18 -11.21 6.82
N ASN A 282 14.22 -11.52 5.53
CA ASN A 282 13.95 -12.87 5.03
C ASN A 282 15.05 -13.87 5.39
N TRP A 283 16.31 -13.44 5.44
CA TRP A 283 17.43 -14.29 5.80
C TRP A 283 17.63 -14.45 7.31
N GLY A 284 17.01 -13.58 8.11
CA GLY A 284 17.13 -13.62 9.58
C GLY A 284 16.67 -14.94 10.19
N SER A 285 15.56 -15.50 9.71
CA SER A 285 15.02 -16.76 10.22
C SER A 285 15.81 -18.00 9.78
N PRO A 286 16.08 -18.23 8.47
CA PRO A 286 16.80 -19.43 8.02
C PRO A 286 18.29 -19.44 8.35
N TYR A 287 19.00 -18.31 8.28
CA TYR A 287 20.45 -18.24 8.51
C TYR A 287 20.83 -17.75 9.91
N GLY A 288 19.85 -17.28 10.70
CA GLY A 288 20.06 -16.69 12.02
C GLY A 288 20.32 -15.19 11.98
N TRP A 289 19.75 -14.47 12.93
CA TRP A 289 19.83 -12.99 13.02
C TRP A 289 21.25 -12.47 13.27
N GLY A 290 22.14 -13.29 13.88
CA GLY A 290 23.55 -12.98 14.12
C GLY A 290 24.49 -13.35 12.98
N SER A 291 23.99 -13.90 11.88
CA SER A 291 24.81 -14.33 10.75
C SER A 291 25.23 -13.15 9.86
N ALA A 292 26.37 -13.29 9.18
CA ALA A 292 26.80 -12.29 8.18
C ALA A 292 25.78 -12.10 7.05
N HIS A 293 25.01 -13.15 6.71
CA HIS A 293 23.94 -13.10 5.72
C HIS A 293 22.80 -12.16 6.12
N SER A 294 22.50 -12.01 7.41
CA SER A 294 21.47 -11.10 7.90
C SER A 294 22.03 -9.72 8.24
N ILE A 295 23.18 -9.67 8.93
CA ILE A 295 23.80 -8.40 9.37
C ILE A 295 24.28 -7.57 8.16
N GLY A 296 24.90 -8.20 7.15
CA GLY A 296 25.40 -7.51 5.97
C GLY A 296 24.32 -6.69 5.25
N PRO A 297 23.21 -7.29 4.84
CA PRO A 297 22.10 -6.54 4.24
C PRO A 297 21.46 -5.51 5.19
N PHE A 298 21.37 -5.73 6.53
CA PHE A 298 20.90 -4.69 7.45
C PHE A 298 21.80 -3.47 7.46
N VAL A 299 23.13 -3.67 7.47
CA VAL A 299 24.10 -2.57 7.39
C VAL A 299 23.97 -1.86 6.05
N ALA A 300 23.88 -2.61 4.95
CA ALA A 300 23.70 -2.04 3.61
C ALA A 300 22.37 -1.24 3.51
N ALA A 301 21.29 -1.73 4.11
CA ALA A 301 20.02 -1.00 4.19
C ALA A 301 20.17 0.31 4.98
N GLY A 302 20.85 0.27 6.13
CA GLY A 302 21.10 1.46 6.94
C GLY A 302 21.94 2.51 6.20
N VAL A 303 23.00 2.10 5.54
CA VAL A 303 23.84 2.99 4.71
C VAL A 303 23.04 3.57 3.54
N SER A 304 22.24 2.72 2.86
CA SER A 304 21.40 3.16 1.74
C SER A 304 20.33 4.16 2.20
N LEU A 305 19.74 3.97 3.38
CA LEU A 305 18.76 4.90 3.94
C LEU A 305 19.39 6.26 4.28
N ILE A 306 20.57 6.28 4.89
CA ILE A 306 21.29 7.52 5.20
C ILE A 306 21.65 8.25 3.90
N ALA A 307 22.17 7.53 2.91
CA ALA A 307 22.47 8.08 1.59
C ALA A 307 21.22 8.62 0.90
N LEU A 308 20.09 7.90 0.96
CA LEU A 308 18.81 8.34 0.42
C LEU A 308 18.35 9.65 1.07
N ILE A 309 18.37 9.74 2.39
CA ILE A 309 17.98 10.96 3.12
C ILE A 309 18.87 12.15 2.71
N TYR A 310 20.19 11.91 2.57
CA TYR A 310 21.12 12.95 2.13
C TYR A 310 20.84 13.40 0.69
N ILE A 311 20.61 12.47 -0.23
CA ILE A 311 20.37 12.77 -1.65
C ILE A 311 19.04 13.51 -1.81
N GLU A 312 17.97 13.00 -1.24
CA GLU A 312 16.62 13.58 -1.32
C GLU A 312 16.55 14.97 -0.64
N GLY A 313 17.34 15.20 0.43
CA GLY A 313 17.35 16.46 1.17
C GLY A 313 18.19 17.57 0.55
N TRP A 314 19.32 17.23 -0.09
CA TRP A 314 20.32 18.24 -0.49
C TRP A 314 20.84 18.12 -1.93
N VAL A 315 20.67 16.99 -2.60
CA VAL A 315 21.26 16.75 -3.94
C VAL A 315 20.19 16.74 -5.03
N ALA A 316 19.06 16.11 -4.77
CA ALA A 316 18.03 15.90 -5.78
C ALA A 316 17.29 17.20 -6.12
N HIS A 317 17.27 17.54 -7.42
CA HIS A 317 16.49 18.69 -7.93
C HIS A 317 15.00 18.37 -7.98
N ASP A 318 14.67 17.14 -8.35
CA ASP A 318 13.31 16.60 -8.47
C ASP A 318 13.23 15.30 -7.64
N PRO A 319 13.14 15.39 -6.28
CA PRO A 319 13.23 14.24 -5.39
C PRO A 319 12.11 13.21 -5.63
N LEU A 320 12.43 11.91 -5.46
CA LEU A 320 11.45 10.80 -5.57
C LEU A 320 10.42 10.84 -4.46
N LEU A 321 10.88 11.15 -3.25
CA LEU A 321 10.10 11.20 -2.02
C LEU A 321 10.19 12.60 -1.41
N PRO A 322 9.48 13.60 -1.96
CA PRO A 322 9.62 14.99 -1.52
C PRO A 322 9.37 15.12 -0.02
N ALA A 323 10.32 15.72 0.69
CA ALA A 323 10.21 15.95 2.13
C ALA A 323 8.93 16.71 2.51
N ARG A 324 8.45 17.62 1.65
CA ARG A 324 7.18 18.35 1.82
C ARG A 324 5.95 17.43 1.90
N VAL A 325 6.00 16.24 1.30
CA VAL A 325 4.93 15.23 1.36
C VAL A 325 5.16 14.31 2.55
N LEU A 326 6.39 13.77 2.70
CA LEU A 326 6.70 12.80 3.75
C LEU A 326 6.67 13.40 5.16
N LEU A 327 7.15 14.65 5.32
CA LEU A 327 7.23 15.34 6.61
C LEU A 327 5.99 16.20 6.90
N ASN A 328 4.95 16.16 6.05
CA ASN A 328 3.67 16.79 6.33
C ASN A 328 2.96 16.01 7.44
N PRO A 329 2.83 16.54 8.69
CA PRO A 329 2.39 15.74 9.83
C PRO A 329 1.04 15.03 9.62
N PRO A 330 -0.01 15.67 9.09
CA PRO A 330 -1.26 15.00 8.76
C PRO A 330 -1.10 13.80 7.81
N VAL A 331 -0.21 13.91 6.81
CA VAL A 331 0.05 12.85 5.82
C VAL A 331 0.88 11.71 6.42
N THR A 332 1.92 12.07 7.19
CA THR A 332 2.81 11.11 7.86
C THR A 332 2.04 10.21 8.84
N ILE A 333 1.07 10.80 9.57
CA ILE A 333 0.21 10.05 10.49
C ILE A 333 -0.63 9.02 9.71
N VAL A 334 -1.15 9.39 8.53
CA VAL A 334 -1.90 8.46 7.67
C VAL A 334 -1.00 7.33 7.16
N TYR A 335 0.25 7.63 6.75
CA TYR A 335 1.21 6.60 6.35
C TYR A 335 1.52 5.64 7.50
N GLY A 336 1.75 6.16 8.71
CA GLY A 336 1.93 5.33 9.91
C GLY A 336 0.74 4.43 10.20
N TYR A 337 -0.48 4.94 10.05
CA TYR A 337 -1.70 4.15 10.16
C TYR A 337 -1.77 3.04 9.08
N MET A 338 -1.43 3.35 7.83
CA MET A 338 -1.43 2.37 6.74
C MET A 338 -0.38 1.28 6.94
N MET A 339 0.75 1.59 7.58
CA MET A 339 1.71 0.57 8.02
C MET A 339 1.10 -0.37 9.06
N CYS A 340 0.39 0.15 10.06
CA CYS A 340 -0.32 -0.67 11.03
C CYS A 340 -1.39 -1.56 10.36
N LEU A 341 -2.14 -0.99 9.41
CA LEU A 341 -3.16 -1.71 8.66
C LEU A 341 -2.54 -2.81 7.78
N GLY A 342 -1.41 -2.57 7.14
CA GLY A 342 -0.67 -3.56 6.35
C GLY A 342 -0.18 -4.73 7.20
N LEU A 343 0.38 -4.46 8.39
CA LEU A 343 0.79 -5.48 9.35
C LEU A 343 -0.39 -6.37 9.76
N THR A 344 -1.52 -5.78 10.11
CA THR A 344 -2.70 -6.55 10.54
C THR A 344 -3.29 -7.37 9.38
N PHE A 345 -3.40 -6.78 8.20
CA PHE A 345 -3.94 -7.44 7.01
C PHE A 345 -3.18 -8.72 6.66
N ILE A 346 -1.85 -8.63 6.59
CA ILE A 346 -1.02 -9.78 6.23
C ILE A 346 -1.04 -10.86 7.32
N GLY A 347 -1.18 -10.46 8.58
CA GLY A 347 -1.36 -11.38 9.71
C GLY A 347 -2.59 -12.27 9.51
N THR A 348 -3.73 -11.70 9.10
CA THR A 348 -4.95 -12.48 8.81
C THR A 348 -4.77 -13.38 7.60
N LEU A 349 -4.24 -12.84 6.48
CA LEU A 349 -4.15 -13.59 5.23
C LEU A 349 -3.15 -14.74 5.29
N TYR A 350 -2.05 -14.58 6.02
CA TYR A 350 -0.97 -15.57 6.07
C TYR A 350 -1.14 -16.53 7.23
N PHE A 351 -1.40 -16.04 8.44
CA PHE A 351 -1.50 -16.88 9.64
C PHE A 351 -2.91 -17.39 9.91
N GLY A 352 -3.95 -16.81 9.35
CA GLY A 352 -5.30 -17.36 9.41
C GLY A 352 -5.38 -18.79 8.84
N PRO A 353 -4.96 -19.03 7.59
CA PRO A 353 -4.90 -20.39 7.03
C PRO A 353 -4.01 -21.34 7.84
N VAL A 354 -2.83 -20.89 8.30
CA VAL A 354 -1.93 -21.72 9.12
C VAL A 354 -2.62 -22.16 10.41
N TYR A 355 -3.36 -21.25 11.07
CA TYR A 355 -4.14 -21.56 12.25
C TYR A 355 -5.22 -22.61 11.98
N TYR A 356 -5.98 -22.43 10.90
CA TYR A 356 -7.05 -23.37 10.54
C TYR A 356 -6.52 -24.74 10.14
N GLN A 357 -5.39 -24.80 9.46
CA GLN A 357 -4.77 -26.07 9.05
C GLN A 357 -4.14 -26.79 10.23
N SER A 358 -3.38 -26.10 11.07
CA SER A 358 -2.65 -26.71 12.20
C SER A 358 -3.57 -27.13 13.36
N VAL A 359 -4.51 -26.25 13.74
CA VAL A 359 -5.36 -26.47 14.93
C VAL A 359 -6.64 -27.24 14.57
N PHE A 360 -7.37 -26.78 13.54
CA PHE A 360 -8.65 -27.39 13.16
C PHE A 360 -8.51 -28.53 12.13
N GLY A 361 -7.32 -28.74 11.55
CA GLY A 361 -7.08 -29.77 10.55
C GLY A 361 -7.81 -29.52 9.24
N ALA A 362 -8.11 -28.27 8.92
CA ALA A 362 -8.66 -27.87 7.63
C ALA A 362 -7.65 -28.15 6.50
N ASP A 363 -8.12 -28.59 5.33
CA ASP A 363 -7.29 -28.63 4.14
C ASP A 363 -7.01 -27.20 3.62
N SER A 364 -6.17 -27.09 2.59
CA SER A 364 -5.79 -25.78 2.03
C SER A 364 -7.00 -25.01 1.50
N THR A 365 -7.93 -25.71 0.84
CA THR A 365 -9.17 -25.13 0.29
C THR A 365 -10.10 -24.67 1.42
N GLN A 366 -10.34 -25.53 2.41
CA GLN A 366 -11.20 -25.21 3.57
C GLN A 366 -10.62 -24.04 4.38
N SER A 367 -9.30 -23.97 4.57
CA SER A 367 -8.67 -22.87 5.29
C SER A 367 -8.85 -21.52 4.58
N GLY A 368 -8.81 -21.51 3.26
CA GLY A 368 -9.13 -20.35 2.45
C GLY A 368 -10.62 -19.96 2.53
N LEU A 369 -11.53 -20.94 2.46
CA LEU A 369 -12.97 -20.69 2.59
C LEU A 369 -13.34 -20.10 3.97
N ARG A 370 -12.60 -20.44 5.01
CA ARG A 370 -12.79 -19.87 6.35
C ARG A 370 -12.44 -18.38 6.45
N LEU A 371 -11.76 -17.78 5.45
CA LEU A 371 -11.52 -16.34 5.35
C LEU A 371 -12.66 -15.58 4.66
N ILE A 372 -13.69 -16.25 4.13
CA ILE A 372 -14.83 -15.60 3.46
C ILE A 372 -15.49 -14.52 4.33
N PRO A 373 -15.76 -14.71 5.65
CA PRO A 373 -16.36 -13.67 6.48
C PRO A 373 -15.53 -12.38 6.51
N PHE A 374 -14.20 -12.50 6.56
CA PHE A 374 -13.28 -11.37 6.45
C PHE A 374 -13.48 -10.62 5.13
N MET A 375 -13.54 -11.35 4.01
CA MET A 375 -13.65 -10.77 2.67
C MET A 375 -15.02 -10.13 2.43
N VAL A 376 -16.10 -10.78 2.85
CA VAL A 376 -17.47 -10.23 2.73
C VAL A 376 -17.58 -8.91 3.48
N CYS A 377 -17.05 -8.84 4.69
CA CYS A 377 -17.06 -7.62 5.49
C CYS A 377 -16.09 -6.55 4.98
N LEU A 378 -14.94 -6.93 4.38
CA LEU A 378 -14.06 -6.02 3.67
C LEU A 378 -14.79 -5.37 2.49
N ILE A 379 -15.43 -6.17 1.65
CA ILE A 379 -16.21 -5.67 0.50
C ILE A 379 -17.37 -4.79 0.99
N GLY A 380 -18.13 -5.27 1.97
CA GLY A 380 -19.24 -4.54 2.56
C GLY A 380 -18.83 -3.21 3.17
N GLY A 381 -17.71 -3.17 3.89
CA GLY A 381 -17.12 -1.96 4.46
C GLY A 381 -16.65 -0.97 3.39
N SER A 382 -15.97 -1.44 2.35
CA SER A 382 -15.50 -0.59 1.24
C SER A 382 -16.67 0.02 0.47
N VAL A 383 -17.63 -0.79 0.06
CA VAL A 383 -18.81 -0.35 -0.69
C VAL A 383 -19.70 0.53 0.18
N GLY A 384 -20.01 0.08 1.40
CA GLY A 384 -20.82 0.83 2.35
C GLY A 384 -20.20 2.19 2.69
N GLY A 385 -18.89 2.23 2.98
CA GLY A 385 -18.13 3.47 3.21
C GLY A 385 -18.21 4.43 2.02
N GLY A 386 -18.01 3.92 0.80
CA GLY A 386 -18.09 4.71 -0.43
C GLY A 386 -19.48 5.30 -0.71
N PHE A 387 -20.56 4.62 -0.28
CA PHE A 387 -21.94 5.16 -0.39
C PHE A 387 -22.26 6.14 0.74
N LEU A 388 -21.90 5.81 1.98
CA LEU A 388 -22.22 6.61 3.16
C LEU A 388 -21.48 7.96 3.19
N ILE A 389 -20.28 8.05 2.60
CA ILE A 389 -19.48 9.28 2.60
C ILE A 389 -20.20 10.47 1.96
N ARG A 390 -21.16 10.21 1.07
CA ARG A 390 -22.02 11.26 0.48
C ARG A 390 -23.01 11.85 1.48
N LYS A 391 -23.49 11.03 2.41
CA LYS A 391 -24.45 11.45 3.44
C LYS A 391 -23.73 12.01 4.68
N PHE A 392 -22.58 11.44 5.01
CA PHE A 392 -21.74 11.81 6.13
C PHE A 392 -20.31 12.08 5.62
N PRO A 393 -19.99 13.31 5.19
CA PRO A 393 -18.76 13.60 4.46
C PRO A 393 -17.46 13.56 5.28
N SER A 394 -17.52 13.39 6.59
CA SER A 394 -16.36 13.37 7.48
C SER A 394 -15.58 12.05 7.38
N ILE A 395 -14.49 12.03 6.63
CA ILE A 395 -13.69 10.82 6.35
C ILE A 395 -13.08 10.23 7.61
N LYS A 396 -12.62 11.07 8.55
CA LYS A 396 -11.98 10.66 9.80
C LYS A 396 -12.76 9.59 10.56
N TYR A 397 -14.08 9.74 10.68
CA TYR A 397 -14.91 8.81 11.46
C TYR A 397 -14.97 7.40 10.87
N TYR A 398 -14.93 7.26 9.54
CA TYR A 398 -14.87 5.94 8.90
C TYR A 398 -13.58 5.21 9.25
N ILE A 399 -12.45 5.92 9.21
CA ILE A 399 -11.15 5.36 9.56
C ILE A 399 -11.09 5.01 11.05
N MET A 400 -11.64 5.86 11.93
CA MET A 400 -11.72 5.58 13.38
C MET A 400 -12.58 4.35 13.68
N ILE A 401 -13.76 4.23 13.06
CA ILE A 401 -14.62 3.05 13.21
C ILE A 401 -13.90 1.80 12.68
N GLY A 402 -13.24 1.92 11.54
CA GLY A 402 -12.42 0.84 10.99
C GLY A 402 -11.29 0.43 11.94
N ALA A 403 -10.54 1.38 12.48
CA ALA A 403 -9.44 1.10 13.41
C ALA A 403 -9.94 0.48 14.73
N ALA A 404 -11.06 0.97 15.28
CA ALA A 404 -11.71 0.38 16.45
C ALA A 404 -12.17 -1.05 16.18
N SER A 405 -12.77 -1.29 15.00
CA SER A 405 -13.19 -2.61 14.55
C SER A 405 -11.99 -3.56 14.42
N ASN A 406 -10.85 -3.07 13.92
CA ASN A 406 -9.62 -3.84 13.81
C ASN A 406 -9.10 -4.32 15.17
N LEU A 407 -9.02 -3.38 16.12
CA LEU A 407 -8.58 -3.68 17.49
C LEU A 407 -9.53 -4.67 18.17
N LEU A 408 -10.84 -4.46 18.03
CA LEU A 408 -11.86 -5.37 18.57
C LEU A 408 -11.75 -6.77 17.93
N GLY A 409 -11.63 -6.82 16.58
CA GLY A 409 -11.54 -8.08 15.85
C GLY A 409 -10.34 -8.94 16.28
N TYR A 410 -9.14 -8.36 16.35
CA TYR A 410 -7.95 -9.10 16.78
C TYR A 410 -7.97 -9.41 18.27
N GLY A 411 -8.49 -8.50 19.12
CA GLY A 411 -8.67 -8.76 20.55
C GLY A 411 -9.59 -9.95 20.80
N LEU A 412 -10.70 -10.03 20.07
CA LEU A 412 -11.62 -11.16 20.14
C LEU A 412 -11.02 -12.43 19.51
N PHE A 413 -10.32 -12.31 18.38
CA PHE A 413 -9.68 -13.46 17.74
C PHE A 413 -8.59 -14.10 18.61
N TYR A 414 -7.92 -13.34 19.46
CA TYR A 414 -6.99 -13.84 20.46
C TYR A 414 -7.65 -14.80 21.47
N THR A 415 -8.95 -14.70 21.71
CA THR A 415 -9.71 -15.57 22.61
C THR A 415 -10.19 -16.88 21.94
N VAL A 416 -9.96 -17.05 20.63
CA VAL A 416 -10.35 -18.26 19.89
C VAL A 416 -9.53 -19.45 20.39
N SER A 417 -10.21 -20.53 20.75
CA SER A 417 -9.61 -21.80 21.20
C SER A 417 -10.01 -22.93 20.26
N GLU A 418 -9.43 -24.11 20.46
CA GLU A 418 -9.77 -25.34 19.72
C GLU A 418 -11.28 -25.69 19.79
N THR A 419 -11.96 -25.25 20.87
CA THR A 419 -13.39 -25.51 21.10
C THR A 419 -14.30 -24.38 20.57
N SER A 420 -13.75 -23.29 20.04
CA SER A 420 -14.53 -22.17 19.55
C SER A 420 -15.37 -22.54 18.34
N SER A 421 -16.64 -22.16 18.37
CA SER A 421 -17.57 -22.42 17.27
C SER A 421 -17.16 -21.64 16.00
N TRP A 422 -17.53 -22.17 14.84
CA TRP A 422 -17.32 -21.48 13.56
C TRP A 422 -17.96 -20.08 13.56
N GLY A 423 -19.14 -19.91 14.15
CA GLY A 423 -19.82 -18.62 14.22
C GLY A 423 -19.02 -17.56 14.99
N GLN A 424 -18.35 -17.92 16.07
CA GLN A 424 -17.46 -17.02 16.82
C GLN A 424 -16.27 -16.60 15.97
N GLN A 425 -15.56 -17.57 15.34
CA GLN A 425 -14.41 -17.32 14.49
C GLN A 425 -14.78 -16.40 13.32
N ALA A 426 -15.90 -16.68 12.63
CA ALA A 426 -16.41 -15.89 11.52
C ALA A 426 -16.78 -14.48 11.97
N GLY A 427 -17.43 -14.31 13.12
CA GLY A 427 -17.76 -12.99 13.67
C GLY A 427 -16.53 -12.15 13.95
N TYR A 428 -15.48 -12.72 14.53
CA TYR A 428 -14.25 -12.00 14.84
C TYR A 428 -13.48 -11.59 13.59
N LEU A 429 -13.39 -12.47 12.59
CA LEU A 429 -12.82 -12.16 11.27
C LEU A 429 -13.62 -11.08 10.53
N SER A 430 -14.94 -11.03 10.73
CA SER A 430 -15.79 -10.00 10.13
C SER A 430 -15.42 -8.59 10.60
N PHE A 431 -15.06 -8.41 11.86
CA PHE A 431 -14.56 -7.12 12.37
C PHE A 431 -13.24 -6.71 11.72
N CYS A 432 -12.31 -7.67 11.53
CA CYS A 432 -11.05 -7.41 10.84
C CYS A 432 -11.27 -7.03 9.37
N GLY A 433 -12.21 -7.70 8.68
CA GLY A 433 -12.58 -7.38 7.30
C GLY A 433 -13.20 -6.00 7.16
N LEU A 434 -14.18 -5.67 8.03
CA LEU A 434 -14.83 -4.37 8.07
C LEU A 434 -13.80 -3.24 8.31
N ALA A 435 -12.83 -3.48 9.17
CA ALA A 435 -11.75 -2.57 9.45
C ALA A 435 -10.97 -2.18 8.19
N PHE A 436 -10.52 -3.18 7.45
CA PHE A 436 -9.76 -2.96 6.22
C PHE A 436 -10.61 -2.22 5.17
N GLY A 437 -11.86 -2.67 4.98
CA GLY A 437 -12.78 -2.08 4.01
C GLY A 437 -13.10 -0.61 4.27
N LEU A 438 -13.30 -0.22 5.53
CA LEU A 438 -13.56 1.17 5.89
C LEU A 438 -12.31 2.05 5.86
N SER A 439 -11.12 1.48 6.08
CA SER A 439 -9.91 2.25 6.35
C SER A 439 -9.05 2.51 5.12
N GLN A 440 -8.75 1.49 4.31
CA GLN A 440 -7.78 1.59 3.22
C GLN A 440 -8.12 2.71 2.24
N GLN A 441 -9.32 2.63 1.68
CA GLN A 441 -9.79 3.60 0.69
C GLN A 441 -9.91 5.01 1.26
N ASN A 442 -10.47 5.14 2.46
CA ASN A 442 -10.67 6.43 3.09
C ASN A 442 -9.35 7.10 3.50
N SER A 443 -8.31 6.30 3.80
CA SER A 443 -6.95 6.81 4.02
C SER A 443 -6.35 7.39 2.74
N ILE A 444 -6.54 6.73 1.60
CA ILE A 444 -6.10 7.26 0.30
C ILE A 444 -6.81 8.58 0.00
N LEU A 445 -8.13 8.64 0.16
CA LEU A 445 -8.92 9.86 -0.03
C LEU A 445 -8.48 10.99 0.92
N THR A 446 -8.11 10.66 2.16
CA THR A 446 -7.61 11.64 3.14
C THR A 446 -6.30 12.27 2.67
N VAL A 447 -5.34 11.47 2.21
CA VAL A 447 -4.06 11.98 1.70
C VAL A 447 -4.28 12.83 0.45
N GLN A 448 -5.09 12.36 -0.50
CA GLN A 448 -5.41 13.08 -1.74
C GLN A 448 -6.09 14.44 -1.49
N ALA A 449 -6.85 14.56 -0.42
CA ALA A 449 -7.51 15.82 -0.04
C ALA A 449 -6.61 16.80 0.75
N ILE A 450 -5.45 16.33 1.25
CA ILE A 450 -4.50 17.16 2.02
C ILE A 450 -3.39 17.70 1.13
N VAL A 451 -2.91 16.89 0.17
CA VAL A 451 -1.76 17.24 -0.68
C VAL A 451 -2.18 18.10 -1.88
N GLU A 452 -1.24 18.89 -2.38
CA GLU A 452 -1.45 19.64 -3.62
C GLU A 452 -1.58 18.70 -4.82
N HIS A 453 -2.31 19.14 -5.86
CA HIS A 453 -2.56 18.32 -7.06
C HIS A 453 -1.27 17.80 -7.71
N ARG A 454 -0.21 18.62 -7.73
CA ARG A 454 1.11 18.25 -8.29
C ARG A 454 1.78 17.09 -7.54
N ASP A 455 1.48 16.88 -6.25
CA ASP A 455 2.08 15.85 -5.41
C ASP A 455 1.16 14.63 -5.23
N MET A 456 -0.05 14.66 -5.81
CA MET A 456 -1.10 13.66 -5.60
C MET A 456 -0.67 12.25 -6.05
N ALA A 457 0.01 12.13 -7.18
CA ALA A 457 0.49 10.85 -7.69
C ALA A 457 1.55 10.24 -6.78
N ILE A 458 2.51 11.05 -6.34
CA ILE A 458 3.58 10.61 -5.43
C ILE A 458 2.98 10.21 -4.08
N ALA A 459 2.11 11.05 -3.51
CA ALA A 459 1.48 10.79 -2.23
C ALA A 459 0.61 9.52 -2.26
N THR A 460 -0.11 9.28 -3.34
CA THR A 460 -0.92 8.05 -3.55
C THR A 460 -0.03 6.81 -3.70
N SER A 461 1.10 6.91 -4.39
CA SER A 461 2.07 5.82 -4.49
C SER A 461 2.69 5.50 -3.13
N CYS A 462 3.06 6.53 -2.35
CA CYS A 462 3.66 6.37 -1.03
C CYS A 462 2.71 5.67 -0.04
N ILE A 463 1.41 5.97 -0.06
CA ILE A 463 0.45 5.34 0.86
C ILE A 463 0.37 3.83 0.63
N ASN A 464 0.32 3.40 -0.62
CA ASN A 464 0.33 1.98 -0.98
C ASN A 464 1.68 1.32 -0.67
N PHE A 465 2.78 2.03 -0.93
CA PHE A 465 4.13 1.58 -0.61
C PHE A 465 4.30 1.31 0.89
N PHE A 466 3.94 2.25 1.77
CA PHE A 466 4.07 2.06 3.22
C PHE A 466 3.22 0.88 3.72
N MET A 467 2.02 0.70 3.20
CA MET A 467 1.18 -0.45 3.53
C MET A 467 1.83 -1.78 3.10
N MET A 468 2.34 -1.87 1.86
CA MET A 468 2.95 -3.09 1.34
C MET A 468 4.31 -3.39 1.96
N LEU A 469 5.12 -2.34 2.23
CA LEU A 469 6.38 -2.47 2.95
C LEU A 469 6.15 -3.05 4.35
N ALA A 470 5.18 -2.51 5.09
CA ALA A 470 4.83 -3.01 6.41
C ALA A 470 4.27 -4.44 6.36
N SER A 471 3.50 -4.79 5.32
CA SER A 471 3.05 -6.16 5.10
C SER A 471 4.23 -7.11 4.87
N SER A 472 5.22 -6.72 4.07
CA SER A 472 6.41 -7.53 3.79
C SER A 472 7.30 -7.70 5.03
N ILE A 473 7.51 -6.63 5.80
CA ILE A 473 8.19 -6.66 7.11
C ILE A 473 7.40 -7.56 8.07
N GLY A 474 6.07 -7.43 8.06
CA GLY A 474 5.15 -8.21 8.87
C GLY A 474 5.31 -9.71 8.68
N ILE A 475 5.35 -10.20 7.44
CA ILE A 475 5.55 -11.63 7.15
C ILE A 475 6.82 -12.14 7.84
N ALA A 476 7.94 -11.44 7.72
CA ALA A 476 9.21 -11.85 8.31
C ALA A 476 9.16 -11.86 9.85
N ILE A 477 8.54 -10.85 10.45
CA ILE A 477 8.37 -10.78 11.91
C ILE A 477 7.44 -11.91 12.40
N TYR A 478 6.29 -12.09 11.75
CA TYR A 478 5.33 -13.17 12.09
C TYR A 478 5.98 -14.53 12.01
N GLN A 479 6.72 -14.82 10.93
CA GLN A 479 7.41 -16.07 10.73
C GLN A 479 8.45 -16.33 11.82
N THR A 480 9.22 -15.31 12.17
CA THR A 480 10.23 -15.40 13.24
C THR A 480 9.60 -15.65 14.60
N LEU A 481 8.59 -14.87 14.97
CA LEU A 481 7.87 -15.03 16.25
C LEU A 481 7.23 -16.41 16.33
N TYR A 482 6.61 -16.85 15.23
CA TYR A 482 6.01 -18.18 15.16
C TYR A 482 7.03 -19.29 15.42
N GLN A 483 8.18 -19.25 14.79
CA GLN A 483 9.23 -20.26 15.02
C GLN A 483 9.77 -20.22 16.46
N ILE A 484 9.99 -19.03 17.02
CA ILE A 484 10.45 -18.87 18.40
C ILE A 484 9.42 -19.44 19.38
N PHE A 485 8.17 -19.04 19.27
CA PHE A 485 7.13 -19.48 20.19
C PHE A 485 6.82 -20.97 20.02
N LEU A 486 6.78 -21.48 18.80
CA LEU A 486 6.58 -22.90 18.55
C LEU A 486 7.68 -23.75 19.18
N LYS A 487 8.94 -23.31 19.06
CA LYS A 487 10.08 -23.98 19.71
C LYS A 487 9.97 -23.95 21.24
N GLN A 488 9.49 -22.84 21.81
CA GLN A 488 9.25 -22.73 23.25
C GLN A 488 8.12 -23.64 23.73
N GLU A 489 7.02 -23.73 22.97
CA GLU A 489 5.90 -24.61 23.34
C GLU A 489 6.27 -26.09 23.20
N PHE A 490 7.01 -26.48 22.16
CA PHE A 490 7.52 -27.83 22.02
C PHE A 490 8.47 -28.22 23.16
N ALA A 491 9.29 -27.32 23.67
CA ALA A 491 10.19 -27.57 24.78
C ALA A 491 9.45 -27.90 26.11
N LYS A 492 8.15 -27.61 26.22
CA LYS A 492 7.31 -27.93 27.38
C LYS A 492 6.69 -29.32 27.28
N LEU A 493 6.72 -29.95 26.10
CA LEU A 493 6.11 -31.27 25.89
C LEU A 493 6.96 -32.36 26.51
N PRO A 494 6.33 -33.44 27.04
CA PRO A 494 7.04 -34.62 27.47
C PRO A 494 7.91 -35.22 26.36
N LEU A 495 9.07 -35.77 26.73
CA LEU A 495 10.03 -36.34 25.78
C LEU A 495 9.43 -37.42 24.87
N GLU A 496 8.51 -38.22 25.39
CA GLU A 496 7.81 -39.29 24.64
C GLU A 496 6.96 -38.69 23.51
N ILE A 497 6.23 -37.57 23.78
CA ILE A 497 5.40 -36.90 22.80
C ILE A 497 6.28 -36.19 21.76
N LEU A 498 7.38 -35.57 22.21
CA LEU A 498 8.34 -34.92 21.36
C LEU A 498 9.01 -35.89 20.37
N ALA A 499 9.48 -37.05 20.88
CA ALA A 499 10.07 -38.10 20.05
C ALA A 499 9.05 -38.68 19.06
N GLY A 500 7.81 -38.92 19.51
CA GLY A 500 6.70 -39.34 18.65
C GLY A 500 6.42 -38.29 17.55
N ALA A 501 6.26 -37.01 17.89
CA ALA A 501 6.02 -35.94 16.92
C ALA A 501 7.18 -35.80 15.93
N GLN A 502 8.41 -35.97 16.37
CA GLN A 502 9.60 -35.93 15.50
C GLN A 502 9.62 -37.09 14.50
N SER A 503 9.28 -38.30 14.93
CA SER A 503 9.28 -39.49 14.06
C SER A 503 8.26 -39.39 12.90
N TYR A 504 7.16 -38.66 13.12
CA TYR A 504 6.16 -38.38 12.09
C TYR A 504 6.45 -37.08 11.32
N GLY A 505 7.50 -36.32 11.65
CA GLY A 505 7.82 -35.03 11.01
C GLY A 505 6.91 -33.86 11.40
N ALA A 506 6.04 -34.06 12.42
CA ALA A 506 5.05 -33.07 12.83
C ALA A 506 5.66 -31.82 13.50
N LEU A 507 6.92 -31.88 13.96
CA LEU A 507 7.63 -30.72 14.49
C LEU A 507 8.09 -29.78 13.38
N SER A 508 8.31 -30.27 12.16
CA SER A 508 8.76 -29.51 11.02
C SER A 508 7.60 -29.02 10.15
N ASN A 509 6.52 -29.80 10.11
CA ASN A 509 5.36 -29.48 9.27
C ASN A 509 4.05 -29.94 9.93
N PHE A 510 3.17 -28.99 10.21
CA PHE A 510 1.87 -29.22 10.82
C PHE A 510 0.94 -30.15 10.02
N LEU A 511 1.15 -30.31 8.72
CA LEU A 511 0.36 -31.22 7.88
C LEU A 511 0.50 -32.69 8.30
N PHE A 512 1.58 -33.06 8.99
CA PHE A 512 1.81 -34.39 9.48
C PHE A 512 1.16 -34.68 10.84
N ILE A 513 0.63 -33.66 11.54
CA ILE A 513 -0.03 -33.85 12.84
C ILE A 513 -1.14 -34.89 12.75
N ARG A 514 -1.96 -34.83 11.70
CA ARG A 514 -3.11 -35.75 11.53
C ARG A 514 -2.73 -37.17 11.15
N LYS A 515 -1.46 -37.46 10.84
CA LYS A 515 -0.92 -38.80 10.59
C LYS A 515 -0.45 -39.49 11.88
N MET A 516 -0.41 -38.76 13.00
CA MET A 516 0.00 -39.28 14.31
C MET A 516 -1.15 -40.02 15.01
N PRO A 517 -0.86 -40.90 15.96
CA PRO A 517 -1.85 -41.47 16.87
C PRO A 517 -2.58 -40.38 17.66
N LEU A 518 -3.89 -40.58 17.91
CA LEU A 518 -4.77 -39.59 18.57
C LEU A 518 -4.25 -39.08 19.90
N GLU A 519 -3.58 -39.97 20.68
CA GLU A 519 -3.00 -39.64 22.00
C GLU A 519 -1.89 -38.58 21.90
N LEU A 520 -1.11 -38.61 20.81
CA LEU A 520 -0.01 -37.67 20.56
C LEU A 520 -0.47 -36.38 19.84
N GLN A 521 -1.62 -36.43 19.15
CA GLN A 521 -2.11 -35.27 18.39
C GLN A 521 -2.47 -34.07 19.27
N ARG A 522 -3.28 -34.28 20.33
CA ARG A 522 -3.79 -33.22 21.19
C ARG A 522 -2.69 -32.33 21.78
N PRO A 523 -1.66 -32.85 22.47
CA PRO A 523 -0.61 -31.99 23.03
C PRO A 523 0.14 -31.18 21.96
N VAL A 524 0.35 -31.77 20.78
CA VAL A 524 1.02 -31.08 19.66
C VAL A 524 0.13 -29.99 19.08
N ILE A 525 -1.18 -30.24 18.90
CA ILE A 525 -2.15 -29.22 18.44
C ILE A 525 -2.21 -28.06 19.43
N THR A 526 -2.25 -28.34 20.73
CA THR A 526 -2.26 -27.27 21.76
C THR A 526 -0.97 -26.44 21.69
N ALA A 527 0.20 -27.09 21.53
CA ALA A 527 1.45 -26.37 21.36
C ALA A 527 1.46 -25.44 20.12
N TYR A 528 0.92 -25.89 18.98
CA TYR A 528 0.72 -25.06 17.79
C TYR A 528 -0.26 -23.90 18.05
N SER A 529 -1.39 -24.18 18.71
CA SER A 529 -2.40 -23.19 19.08
C SER A 529 -1.81 -22.07 19.95
N ASP A 530 -1.10 -22.45 21.03
CA ASP A 530 -0.49 -21.51 21.98
C ASP A 530 0.60 -20.68 21.33
N ALA A 531 1.41 -21.28 20.46
CA ALA A 531 2.42 -20.55 19.69
C ALA A 531 1.78 -19.50 18.79
N ILE A 532 0.72 -19.84 18.05
CA ILE A 532 0.03 -18.92 17.14
C ILE A 532 -0.69 -17.82 17.92
N HIS A 533 -1.32 -18.13 19.07
CA HIS A 533 -1.92 -17.11 19.93
C HIS A 533 -0.90 -16.05 20.35
N LYS A 534 0.31 -16.43 20.72
CA LYS A 534 1.38 -15.48 21.06
C LYS A 534 1.80 -14.61 19.87
N VAL A 535 1.77 -15.17 18.67
CA VAL A 535 2.02 -14.40 17.44
C VAL A 535 0.95 -13.34 17.22
N PHE A 536 -0.33 -13.62 17.56
CA PHE A 536 -1.43 -12.65 17.41
C PHE A 536 -1.36 -11.44 18.35
N ILE A 537 -0.43 -11.40 19.30
CA ILE A 537 -0.14 -10.18 20.09
C ILE A 537 0.37 -9.05 19.17
N LEU A 538 1.14 -9.39 18.13
CA LEU A 538 1.68 -8.38 17.20
C LEU A 538 0.58 -7.61 16.46
N PRO A 539 -0.42 -8.24 15.80
CA PRO A 539 -1.50 -7.49 15.14
C PRO A 539 -2.39 -6.74 16.14
N ILE A 540 -2.56 -7.20 17.38
CA ILE A 540 -3.26 -6.45 18.43
C ILE A 540 -2.51 -5.17 18.75
N ALA A 541 -1.20 -5.24 18.96
CA ALA A 541 -0.37 -4.05 19.21
C ALA A 541 -0.39 -3.08 18.02
N ALA A 542 -0.29 -3.59 16.79
CA ALA A 542 -0.39 -2.77 15.59
C ALA A 542 -1.78 -2.12 15.44
N ALA A 543 -2.86 -2.85 15.72
CA ALA A 543 -4.22 -2.32 15.68
C ALA A 543 -4.45 -1.24 16.76
N ALA A 544 -3.90 -1.44 17.97
CA ALA A 544 -3.97 -0.44 19.05
C ALA A 544 -3.21 0.84 18.67
N LEU A 545 -1.98 0.72 18.17
CA LEU A 545 -1.21 1.85 17.67
C LEU A 545 -1.95 2.55 16.53
N GLY A 546 -2.49 1.77 15.58
CA GLY A 546 -3.29 2.29 14.47
C GLY A 546 -4.51 3.08 14.97
N PHE A 547 -5.24 2.58 15.96
CA PHE A 547 -6.37 3.30 16.55
C PHE A 547 -5.93 4.63 17.20
N ILE A 548 -4.84 4.63 17.95
CA ILE A 548 -4.27 5.85 18.55
C ILE A 548 -3.93 6.87 17.47
N LEU A 549 -3.28 6.46 16.37
CA LEU A 549 -2.93 7.35 15.27
C LEU A 549 -4.16 8.01 14.64
N THR A 550 -5.30 7.31 14.55
CA THR A 550 -6.54 7.89 13.97
C THR A 550 -7.10 9.05 14.78
N LEU A 551 -6.81 9.15 16.07
CA LEU A 551 -7.25 10.26 16.91
C LEU A 551 -6.63 11.60 16.44
N PHE A 552 -5.40 11.53 15.91
CA PHE A 552 -4.66 12.69 15.41
C PHE A 552 -4.93 13.01 13.94
N PHE A 553 -5.80 12.24 13.24
CA PHE A 553 -6.15 12.53 11.86
C PHE A 553 -6.84 13.88 11.75
N ARG A 554 -6.44 14.66 10.74
CA ARG A 554 -7.17 15.87 10.36
C ARG A 554 -8.55 15.47 9.84
N ASN A 555 -9.60 16.13 10.33
CA ASN A 555 -10.94 15.87 9.82
C ASN A 555 -11.08 16.50 8.43
N VAL A 556 -11.10 15.66 7.41
CA VAL A 556 -11.31 16.08 6.03
C VAL A 556 -12.76 15.79 5.66
N ARG A 557 -13.46 16.81 5.14
CA ARG A 557 -14.81 16.67 4.61
C ARG A 557 -14.76 16.47 3.11
N TYR A 558 -15.45 15.46 2.63
CA TYR A 558 -15.51 15.13 1.20
C TYR A 558 -16.53 16.02 0.48
N GLY A 559 -16.14 16.63 -0.67
CA GLY A 559 -17.05 17.40 -1.52
C GLY A 559 -17.41 18.81 -1.04
N VAL A 560 -16.72 19.35 -0.03
CA VAL A 560 -16.89 20.75 0.45
C VAL A 560 -15.88 21.63 -0.29
N LYS A 561 -16.36 22.72 -0.92
CA LYS A 561 -15.52 23.68 -1.64
C LYS A 561 -14.53 24.36 -0.69
N PRO A 562 -13.33 24.75 -1.20
CA PRO A 562 -12.30 25.43 -0.38
C PRO A 562 -12.79 26.73 0.28
N ASP A 563 -13.67 27.46 -0.38
CA ASP A 563 -14.21 28.72 0.14
C ASP A 563 -15.17 28.51 1.32
N GLU A 564 -16.02 27.47 1.28
CA GLU A 564 -16.88 27.10 2.42
C GLU A 564 -16.05 26.64 3.63
N LYS A 565 -14.85 26.07 3.42
CA LYS A 565 -13.94 25.72 4.52
C LYS A 565 -13.39 26.95 5.25
N ARG A 566 -13.08 28.01 4.52
CA ARG A 566 -12.53 29.25 5.08
C ARG A 566 -13.60 29.99 5.91
N ASP A 567 -14.82 29.98 5.44
CA ASP A 567 -15.95 30.61 6.13
C ASP A 567 -16.38 29.79 7.38
N GLU A 568 -16.30 28.44 7.32
CA GLU A 568 -16.54 27.59 8.50
C GLU A 568 -15.42 27.68 9.53
N GLU A 569 -14.14 27.72 9.14
CA GLU A 569 -13.01 27.92 10.06
C GLU A 569 -13.10 29.30 10.72
N LEU A 570 -13.45 30.35 9.99
CA LEU A 570 -13.67 31.69 10.53
C LEU A 570 -14.88 31.72 11.48
N SER A 571 -15.96 31.03 11.16
CA SER A 571 -17.15 30.95 12.03
C SER A 571 -16.92 30.12 13.30
N LEU A 572 -16.02 29.14 13.26
CA LEU A 572 -15.64 28.34 14.43
C LEU A 572 -14.67 29.11 15.35
N ASP A 573 -13.77 29.88 14.77
CA ASP A 573 -12.88 30.77 15.54
C ASP A 573 -13.65 31.91 16.19
N GLU A 574 -14.65 32.52 15.51
CA GLU A 574 -15.54 33.50 16.12
C GLU A 574 -16.38 32.92 17.28
N LYS A 575 -16.83 31.68 17.18
CA LYS A 575 -17.57 31.00 18.26
C LYS A 575 -16.68 30.64 19.45
N ASN A 576 -15.41 30.34 19.22
CA ASN A 576 -14.44 30.05 20.28
C ASN A 576 -13.89 31.32 20.97
N VAL A 577 -14.01 32.49 20.34
CA VAL A 577 -13.63 33.79 20.94
C VAL A 577 -14.79 34.38 21.78
N THR A 578 -16.02 33.85 21.59
CA THR A 578 -17.21 34.33 22.32
C THR A 578 -17.62 33.44 23.52
N LEU A 579 -16.84 32.41 23.85
CA LEU A 579 -16.93 31.61 25.08
C LEU A 579 -15.72 31.88 25.97
#